data_3413ab60583ea99568638ee9e6a1263c
#
_entry.id   3413ab60583ea99568638ee9e6a1263c
#
_cell.length_a   1.000
_cell.length_b   1.000
_cell.length_c   1.000
_cell.angle_alpha   90.00
_cell.angle_beta   90.00
_cell.angle_gamma   90.00
#
_symmetry.space_group_name_H-M   'P 1'
#
loop_
_entity.id
_entity.type
_entity.pdbx_description
1 polymer ?
#
loop_
_entity_poly.entity_id
_entity_poly.type
_entity_poly.pdbx_seq_one_letter_code
_entity_poly.pdbx_strand_id
1 'polypeptide(L)'
;IRCQTEALAKPLSPEDQQVQSIPDVSPTKWHLAHTSWFYETFLLLPNLPDYTVFDENFGFLFNSYYEAVGPRQLRAERGLVTRPALAQISCWSALALNEACCMVNRGGKVCLAAFHPNRCPST
;
A
#
# COMPACT_ATOMS: atom_id res chain seq x y z
N ILE A 1 -6.44 -11.45 6.38
CA ILE A 1 -5.03 -11.03 6.20
C ILE A 1 -4.82 -9.64 6.77
N ARG A 2 -5.53 -8.59 6.32
CA ARG A 2 -5.34 -7.20 6.77
C ARG A 2 -5.43 -7.03 8.29
N CYS A 3 -6.52 -7.48 8.93
CA CYS A 3 -6.68 -7.36 10.38
C CYS A 3 -5.53 -8.01 11.16
N GLN A 4 -5.00 -9.11 10.65
CA GLN A 4 -3.86 -9.79 11.26
C GLN A 4 -2.56 -8.99 11.08
N THR A 5 -2.31 -8.43 9.90
CA THR A 5 -1.15 -7.58 9.63
C THR A 5 -1.18 -6.30 10.48
N GLU A 6 -2.34 -5.66 10.56
CA GLU A 6 -2.54 -4.47 11.41
C GLU A 6 -2.36 -4.80 12.90
N ALA A 7 -2.86 -5.96 13.36
CA ALA A 7 -2.70 -6.40 14.74
C ALA A 7 -1.23 -6.63 15.11
N LEU A 8 -0.43 -7.19 14.19
CA LEU A 8 1.02 -7.37 14.38
C LEU A 8 1.79 -6.05 14.43
N ALA A 9 1.37 -5.05 13.65
CA ALA A 9 2.01 -3.74 13.62
C ALA A 9 1.55 -2.81 14.77
N LYS A 10 0.38 -3.06 15.35
CA LYS A 10 -0.25 -2.20 16.36
C LYS A 10 0.62 -1.87 17.58
N PRO A 11 1.45 -2.79 18.14
CA PRO A 11 2.31 -2.47 19.28
C PRO A 11 3.46 -1.50 18.96
N LEU A 12 3.77 -1.29 17.67
CA LEU A 12 4.89 -0.48 17.21
C LEU A 12 4.47 0.96 17.01
N SER A 13 5.31 1.90 17.47
CA SER A 13 5.13 3.32 17.14
C SER A 13 5.38 3.59 15.64
N PRO A 14 4.96 4.73 15.09
CA PRO A 14 5.32 5.11 13.73
C PRO A 14 6.83 5.12 13.47
N GLU A 15 7.61 5.53 14.47
CA GLU A 15 9.08 5.55 14.42
C GLU A 15 9.64 4.14 14.35
N ASP A 16 9.15 3.22 15.19
CA ASP A 16 9.57 1.80 15.19
C ASP A 16 9.28 1.15 13.84
N GLN A 17 8.14 1.49 13.22
CA GLN A 17 7.75 0.96 11.93
C GLN A 17 8.59 1.48 10.76
N GLN A 18 9.32 2.58 10.96
CA GLN A 18 10.24 3.17 9.98
C GLN A 18 11.61 2.51 9.98
N VAL A 19 12.02 1.91 11.10
CA VAL A 19 13.38 1.39 11.27
C VAL A 19 13.64 0.19 10.36
N GLN A 20 14.79 0.23 9.69
CA GLN A 20 15.38 -0.91 8.98
C GLN A 20 16.58 -1.41 9.79
N SER A 21 16.43 -2.56 10.45
CA SER A 21 17.43 -3.08 11.38
C SER A 21 18.69 -3.62 10.70
N ILE A 22 18.53 -4.19 9.50
CA ILE A 22 19.63 -4.68 8.64
C ILE A 22 19.25 -4.48 7.17
N PRO A 23 20.23 -4.44 6.23
CA PRO A 23 19.97 -4.20 4.81
C PRO A 23 19.04 -5.22 4.14
N ASP A 24 18.98 -6.45 4.67
CA ASP A 24 18.20 -7.54 4.07
C ASP A 24 16.74 -7.58 4.51
N VAL A 25 16.34 -6.82 5.53
CA VAL A 25 14.94 -6.72 5.96
C VAL A 25 14.36 -5.36 5.61
N SER A 26 13.07 -5.33 5.33
CA SER A 26 12.37 -4.07 5.07
C SER A 26 11.67 -3.56 6.34
N PRO A 27 11.51 -2.24 6.52
CA PRO A 27 10.72 -1.69 7.61
C PRO A 27 9.29 -2.24 7.64
N THR A 28 8.68 -2.30 8.81
CA THR A 28 7.26 -2.69 8.97
C THR A 28 6.35 -1.83 8.11
N LYS A 29 6.57 -0.51 8.10
CA LYS A 29 5.86 0.44 7.24
C LYS A 29 5.91 0.04 5.75
N TRP A 30 7.07 -0.40 5.28
CA TRP A 30 7.23 -0.84 3.90
C TRP A 30 6.38 -2.07 3.60
N HIS A 31 6.31 -3.05 4.49
CA HIS A 31 5.49 -4.26 4.31
C HIS A 31 3.99 -3.94 4.24
N LEU A 32 3.51 -3.02 5.08
CA LEU A 32 2.12 -2.54 5.03
C LEU A 32 1.81 -1.89 3.68
N ALA A 33 2.70 -1.02 3.20
CA ALA A 33 2.57 -0.35 1.92
C ALA A 33 2.67 -1.30 0.73
N HIS A 34 3.60 -2.26 0.76
CA HIS A 34 3.77 -3.28 -0.28
C HIS A 34 2.50 -4.11 -0.49
N THR A 35 1.83 -4.47 0.59
CA THR A 35 0.56 -5.21 0.48
C THR A 35 -0.50 -4.38 -0.27
N SER A 36 -0.62 -3.09 0.04
CA SER A 36 -1.55 -2.18 -0.65
C SER A 36 -1.19 -2.01 -2.12
N TRP A 37 0.10 -1.80 -2.41
CA TRP A 37 0.63 -1.74 -3.76
C TRP A 37 0.33 -3.01 -4.58
N PHE A 38 0.47 -4.18 -3.97
CA PHE A 38 0.18 -5.45 -4.63
C PHE A 38 -1.29 -5.55 -5.05
N TYR A 39 -2.22 -5.22 -4.15
CA TYR A 39 -3.66 -5.22 -4.48
C TYR A 39 -4.00 -4.18 -5.54
N GLU A 40 -3.45 -2.98 -5.43
CA GLU A 40 -3.65 -1.93 -6.42
C GLU A 40 -3.17 -2.34 -7.82
N THR A 41 -1.94 -2.85 -7.90
CA THR A 41 -1.29 -3.17 -9.18
C THR A 41 -1.89 -4.40 -9.85
N PHE A 42 -2.15 -5.48 -9.11
CA PHE A 42 -2.53 -6.76 -9.69
C PHE A 42 -4.03 -7.06 -9.64
N LEU A 43 -4.78 -6.35 -8.83
CA LEU A 43 -6.20 -6.56 -8.70
C LEU A 43 -7.03 -5.36 -9.16
N LEU A 44 -6.75 -4.16 -8.68
CA LEU A 44 -7.59 -2.99 -8.97
C LEU A 44 -7.36 -2.46 -10.39
N LEU A 45 -6.13 -2.16 -10.74
CA LEU A 45 -5.79 -1.61 -12.06
C LEU A 45 -6.27 -2.47 -13.25
N PRO A 46 -6.08 -3.81 -13.26
CA PRO A 46 -6.54 -4.62 -14.38
C PRO A 46 -8.05 -4.80 -14.47
N ASN A 47 -8.78 -4.62 -13.36
CA ASN A 47 -10.20 -4.93 -13.28
C ASN A 47 -11.12 -3.73 -13.13
N LEU A 48 -10.57 -2.54 -12.90
CA LEU A 48 -11.31 -1.29 -12.73
C LEU A 48 -10.82 -0.26 -13.75
N PRO A 49 -11.49 -0.10 -14.92
CA PRO A 49 -11.01 0.79 -15.98
C PRO A 49 -10.85 2.26 -15.56
N ASP A 50 -11.65 2.71 -14.60
CA ASP A 50 -11.64 4.10 -14.10
C ASP A 50 -10.81 4.26 -12.82
N TYR A 51 -10.08 3.22 -12.40
CA TYR A 51 -9.25 3.29 -11.20
C TYR A 51 -8.01 4.15 -11.45
N THR A 52 -7.79 5.10 -10.57
CA THR A 52 -6.59 5.95 -10.58
C THR A 52 -5.68 5.52 -9.43
N VAL A 53 -4.40 5.31 -9.71
CA VAL A 53 -3.40 4.98 -8.68
C VAL A 53 -3.39 6.04 -7.58
N PHE A 54 -3.18 5.62 -6.36
CA PHE A 54 -3.17 6.51 -5.20
C PHE A 54 -2.03 7.54 -5.29
N ASP A 55 -0.84 7.09 -5.69
CA ASP A 55 0.34 7.93 -5.93
C ASP A 55 1.27 7.22 -6.92
N GLU A 56 1.67 7.92 -7.98
CA GLU A 56 2.52 7.36 -9.05
C GLU A 56 3.89 6.89 -8.56
N ASN A 57 4.43 7.50 -7.51
CA ASN A 57 5.72 7.11 -6.94
C ASN A 57 5.66 5.79 -6.16
N PHE A 58 4.47 5.35 -5.74
CA PHE A 58 4.32 4.15 -4.93
C PHE A 58 4.67 2.88 -5.71
N GLY A 59 4.54 2.92 -7.04
CA GLY A 59 5.00 1.85 -7.91
C GLY A 59 6.49 1.56 -7.74
N PHE A 60 7.32 2.59 -7.71
CA PHE A 60 8.76 2.47 -7.47
C PHE A 60 9.09 2.11 -6.01
N LEU A 61 8.48 2.81 -5.04
CA LEU A 61 8.83 2.68 -3.62
C LEU A 61 8.48 1.32 -3.02
N PHE A 62 7.37 0.72 -3.47
CA PHE A 62 6.80 -0.47 -2.83
C PHE A 62 6.79 -1.72 -3.71
N ASN A 63 7.31 -1.65 -4.94
CA ASN A 63 7.61 -2.84 -5.73
C ASN A 63 8.73 -3.66 -5.07
N SER A 64 8.58 -4.97 -5.03
CA SER A 64 9.56 -5.90 -4.43
C SER A 64 10.49 -6.53 -5.46
N TYR A 65 9.98 -7.51 -6.21
CA TYR A 65 10.75 -8.30 -7.18
C TYR A 65 10.12 -8.30 -8.59
N TYR A 66 9.05 -7.56 -8.77
CA TYR A 66 8.27 -7.62 -9.99
C TYR A 66 8.88 -6.72 -11.07
N GLU A 67 9.99 -7.16 -11.65
CA GLU A 67 10.74 -6.41 -12.68
C GLU A 67 9.89 -6.10 -13.92
N ALA A 68 8.95 -6.98 -14.24
CA ALA A 68 8.01 -6.76 -15.34
C ALA A 68 7.03 -5.59 -15.10
N VAL A 69 6.85 -5.17 -13.84
CA VAL A 69 6.00 -4.02 -13.48
C VAL A 69 6.74 -2.70 -13.59
N GLY A 70 8.05 -2.72 -13.37
CA GLY A 70 8.88 -1.53 -13.48
C GLY A 70 10.03 -1.48 -12.46
N PRO A 71 10.75 -0.33 -12.40
CA PRO A 71 11.85 -0.15 -11.48
C PRO A 71 11.39 -0.17 -10.02
N ARG A 72 12.33 -0.43 -9.12
CA ARG A 72 12.06 -0.57 -7.68
C ARG A 72 13.13 0.06 -6.82
N GLN A 73 12.74 0.47 -5.62
CA GLN A 73 13.66 0.91 -4.57
C GLN A 73 14.54 -0.25 -4.11
N LEU A 74 15.84 -0.01 -3.97
CA LEU A 74 16.77 -0.99 -3.46
C LEU A 74 16.40 -1.39 -2.01
N ARG A 75 16.46 -2.68 -1.71
CA ARG A 75 16.06 -3.18 -0.39
C ARG A 75 16.86 -2.54 0.73
N ALA A 76 18.18 -2.43 0.57
CA ALA A 76 19.07 -1.85 1.57
C ALA A 76 18.77 -0.38 1.90
N GLU A 77 18.02 0.33 1.04
CA GLU A 77 17.72 1.75 1.17
C GLU A 77 16.28 2.03 1.62
N ARG A 78 15.48 1.00 1.87
CA ARG A 78 14.07 1.16 2.25
C ARG A 78 13.87 1.89 3.57
N GLY A 79 14.82 1.81 4.48
CA GLY A 79 14.83 2.56 5.73
C GLY A 79 15.05 4.07 5.57
N LEU A 80 15.55 4.52 4.41
CA LEU A 80 15.74 5.94 4.11
C LEU A 80 14.45 6.62 3.61
N VAL A 81 13.43 5.84 3.28
CA VAL A 81 12.16 6.34 2.75
C VAL A 81 11.29 6.86 3.90
N THR A 82 11.34 8.18 4.15
CA THR A 82 10.56 8.83 5.20
C THR A 82 9.10 9.08 4.79
N ARG A 83 8.85 9.28 3.49
CA ARG A 83 7.52 9.48 2.91
C ARG A 83 7.11 8.29 2.03
N PRO A 84 5.82 7.92 2.00
CA PRO A 84 4.69 8.48 2.73
C PRO A 84 4.76 8.24 4.25
N ALA A 85 4.04 9.06 5.01
CA ALA A 85 3.86 8.85 6.44
C ALA A 85 3.01 7.59 6.70
N LEU A 86 3.12 6.97 7.88
CA LEU A 86 2.35 5.78 8.23
C LEU A 86 0.83 6.00 8.11
N ALA A 87 0.34 7.18 8.49
CA ALA A 87 -1.07 7.54 8.35
C ALA A 87 -1.55 7.51 6.89
N GLN A 88 -0.72 7.95 5.94
CA GLN A 88 -1.04 7.89 4.52
C GLN A 88 -1.10 6.46 4.01
N ILE A 89 -0.18 5.60 4.46
CA ILE A 89 -0.20 4.17 4.14
C ILE A 89 -1.44 3.50 4.69
N SER A 90 -1.84 3.81 5.92
CA SER A 90 -3.05 3.27 6.53
C SER A 90 -4.31 3.68 5.76
N CYS A 91 -4.39 4.94 5.33
CA CYS A 91 -5.47 5.45 4.51
C CYS A 91 -5.51 4.74 3.15
N TRP A 92 -4.40 4.68 2.44
CA TRP A 92 -4.28 3.95 1.16
C TRP A 92 -4.65 2.48 1.29
N SER A 93 -4.13 1.80 2.30
CA SER A 93 -4.45 0.40 2.58
C SER A 93 -5.96 0.19 2.81
N ALA A 94 -6.60 1.10 3.56
CA ALA A 94 -8.04 1.05 3.77
C ALA A 94 -8.82 1.18 2.47
N LEU A 95 -8.42 2.12 1.60
CA LEU A 95 -9.06 2.35 0.31
C LEU A 95 -8.87 1.17 -0.64
N ALA A 96 -7.63 0.76 -0.89
CA ALA A 96 -7.30 -0.31 -1.83
C ALA A 96 -7.95 -1.65 -1.46
N LEU A 97 -7.95 -2.00 -0.18
CA LEU A 97 -8.53 -3.27 0.28
C LEU A 97 -10.06 -3.23 0.36
N ASN A 98 -10.68 -2.08 0.61
CA ASN A 98 -12.13 -1.95 0.55
C ASN A 98 -12.63 -2.10 -0.89
N GLU A 99 -11.97 -1.49 -1.87
CA GLU A 99 -12.30 -1.65 -3.28
C GLU A 99 -12.13 -3.12 -3.72
N ALA A 100 -11.02 -3.75 -3.36
CA ALA A 100 -10.78 -5.16 -3.65
C ALA A 100 -11.85 -6.08 -3.02
N CYS A 101 -12.25 -5.81 -1.78
CA CYS A 101 -13.31 -6.56 -1.11
C CYS A 101 -14.67 -6.37 -1.80
N CYS A 102 -15.00 -5.16 -2.21
CA CYS A 102 -16.21 -4.87 -2.97
C CYS A 102 -16.25 -5.61 -4.31
N MET A 103 -15.14 -5.72 -5.01
CA MET A 103 -15.04 -6.48 -6.25
C MET A 103 -15.37 -7.96 -6.05
N VAL A 104 -14.76 -8.58 -5.04
CA VAL A 104 -14.94 -10.02 -4.76
C VAL A 104 -16.38 -10.33 -4.37
N ASN A 105 -16.98 -9.51 -3.50
CA ASN A 105 -18.32 -9.76 -2.96
C ASN A 105 -19.46 -9.49 -3.95
N ARG A 106 -19.22 -8.74 -5.03
CA ARG A 106 -20.24 -8.34 -6.01
C ARG A 106 -20.14 -9.02 -7.37
N GLY A 107 -19.35 -10.08 -7.48
CA GLY A 107 -19.18 -10.80 -8.75
C GLY A 107 -18.69 -9.87 -9.89
N GLY A 108 -17.79 -8.95 -9.59
CA GLY A 108 -17.22 -8.01 -10.55
C GLY A 108 -18.08 -6.77 -10.84
N LYS A 109 -19.22 -6.59 -10.18
CA LYS A 109 -20.00 -5.33 -10.28
C LYS A 109 -19.46 -4.32 -9.27
N VAL A 110 -18.69 -3.38 -9.77
CA VAL A 110 -18.06 -2.33 -8.99
C VAL A 110 -19.11 -1.39 -8.40
N CYS A 111 -19.03 -1.15 -7.11
CA CYS A 111 -19.67 -0.01 -6.48
C CYS A 111 -18.74 1.19 -6.56
N LEU A 112 -18.89 2.01 -7.57
CA LEU A 112 -18.26 3.34 -7.67
C LEU A 112 -18.83 4.30 -6.60
N ALA A 113 -18.79 3.89 -5.33
CA ALA A 113 -19.10 4.78 -4.23
C ALA A 113 -17.83 5.57 -3.89
N ALA A 114 -17.60 6.62 -4.68
CA ALA A 114 -16.78 7.78 -4.35
C ALA A 114 -15.36 7.49 -3.86
N PHE A 115 -14.50 7.01 -4.76
CA PHE A 115 -13.08 7.23 -4.59
C PHE A 115 -12.79 8.73 -4.81
N HIS A 116 -12.52 9.46 -3.76
CA HIS A 116 -11.93 10.79 -3.82
C HIS A 116 -10.54 10.72 -3.17
N PRO A 117 -9.45 10.93 -3.94
CA PRO A 117 -8.08 10.91 -3.41
C PRO A 117 -7.83 11.96 -2.31
N ASN A 118 -8.73 12.92 -2.16
CA ASN A 118 -8.66 13.99 -1.16
C ASN A 118 -9.34 13.67 0.19
N ARG A 119 -9.68 12.41 0.48
CA ARG A 119 -10.33 12.03 1.75
C ARG A 119 -9.39 11.56 2.86
N CYS A 120 -8.09 11.58 2.65
CA CYS A 120 -7.17 11.45 3.78
C CYS A 120 -7.11 12.79 4.52
N PRO A 121 -7.39 12.82 5.84
CA PRO A 121 -7.21 14.04 6.59
C PRO A 121 -5.76 14.49 6.48
N SER A 122 -5.56 15.70 6.01
CA SER A 122 -4.29 16.40 6.10
C SER A 122 -3.98 16.61 7.58
N THR A 123 -2.96 15.93 8.08
CA THR A 123 -2.33 16.24 9.37
C THR A 123 -1.32 17.34 9.20
#